data_8e3e73d670a8a16953bd9507cfe548a8
#
_entry.id   8e3e73d670a8a16953bd9507cfe548a8
#
_cell.length_a   1.000
_cell.length_b   1.000
_cell.length_c   1.000
_cell.angle_alpha   90.00
_cell.angle_beta   90.00
_cell.angle_gamma   90.00
#
_symmetry.space_group_name_H-M   'P 1'
#
loop_
_entity.id
_entity.type
_entity.pdbx_description
1 polymer ?
#
loop_
_entity_poly.entity_id
_entity_poly.type
_entity_poly.pdbx_seq_one_letter_code
_entity_poly.pdbx_strand_id
1 'polypeptide(L)'
;MKKIIAVIISVLLCAMLCSCQVVKRNSSGSSDSGVFTVYIGDDGATVYSVDIKDVEVTEGALSVLNYLKENNDLTFEYYVGAYGAFITELGSLKPEGSSYIAVYTTCETDYSIPPYDTTKTVAGVTFTYSGVGVSEMTVSGGVSVLFVVETY
;
A
#
# COMPACT_ATOMS: atom_id res chain seq x y z
N MET A 1 35.37 -3.23 48.85
CA MET A 1 34.78 -2.10 48.11
C MET A 1 35.15 -2.09 46.62
N LYS A 2 36.41 -2.22 46.21
CA LYS A 2 36.82 -2.18 44.76
C LYS A 2 36.20 -3.27 43.88
N LYS A 3 35.95 -4.50 44.42
CA LYS A 3 35.36 -5.61 43.64
C LYS A 3 33.85 -5.45 43.39
N ILE A 4 33.13 -4.76 44.27
CA ILE A 4 31.68 -4.54 44.15
C ILE A 4 31.40 -3.46 43.08
N ILE A 5 32.27 -2.44 42.99
CA ILE A 5 32.15 -1.36 41.98
C ILE A 5 32.36 -1.92 40.56
N ALA A 6 33.29 -2.87 40.40
CA ALA A 6 33.54 -3.48 39.08
C ALA A 6 32.34 -4.30 38.55
N VAL A 7 31.61 -4.99 39.46
CA VAL A 7 30.43 -5.77 39.07
C VAL A 7 29.25 -4.85 38.69
N ILE A 8 29.07 -3.73 39.39
CA ILE A 8 28.00 -2.77 39.10
C ILE A 8 28.23 -2.10 37.72
N ILE A 9 29.48 -1.75 37.39
CA ILE A 9 29.83 -1.16 36.09
C ILE A 9 29.63 -2.16 34.98
N SER A 10 29.94 -3.45 35.20
CA SER A 10 29.73 -4.51 34.18
C SER A 10 28.24 -4.75 33.92
N VAL A 11 27.38 -4.72 34.90
CA VAL A 11 25.92 -4.87 34.74
C VAL A 11 25.30 -3.65 34.06
N LEU A 12 25.81 -2.44 34.33
CA LEU A 12 25.35 -1.22 33.67
C LEU A 12 25.74 -1.17 32.19
N LEU A 13 26.89 -1.73 31.81
CA LEU A 13 27.36 -1.77 30.42
C LEU A 13 26.57 -2.78 29.57
N CYS A 14 26.12 -3.90 30.18
CA CYS A 14 25.26 -4.88 29.48
C CYS A 14 23.85 -4.36 29.25
N ALA A 15 23.35 -3.45 30.05
CA ALA A 15 22.01 -2.87 29.86
C ALA A 15 21.93 -1.87 28.69
N MET A 16 23.08 -1.37 28.20
CA MET A 16 23.11 -0.42 27.10
C MET A 16 23.22 -1.06 25.69
N LEU A 17 23.40 -2.39 25.61
CA LEU A 17 23.58 -3.08 24.32
C LEU A 17 22.34 -3.82 23.82
N CYS A 18 21.21 -3.73 24.52
CA CYS A 18 19.96 -4.38 24.13
C CYS A 18 18.88 -3.39 23.67
N SER A 19 19.27 -2.27 23.06
CA SER A 19 18.34 -1.41 22.36
C SER A 19 18.49 -1.64 20.85
N CYS A 20 18.26 -2.86 20.37
CA CYS A 20 17.77 -3.07 19.04
C CYS A 20 16.33 -2.53 19.02
N GLN A 21 16.21 -1.23 18.81
CA GLN A 21 14.96 -0.69 18.31
C GLN A 21 14.80 -1.27 16.90
N VAL A 22 13.95 -2.29 16.78
CA VAL A 22 13.25 -2.55 15.56
C VAL A 22 12.55 -1.23 15.22
N VAL A 23 13.15 -0.45 14.34
CA VAL A 23 12.45 0.64 13.67
C VAL A 23 11.37 -0.08 12.85
N LYS A 24 10.20 -0.27 13.48
CA LYS A 24 8.99 -0.40 12.68
C LYS A 24 9.00 0.86 11.82
N ARG A 25 9.26 0.70 10.52
CA ARG A 25 8.80 1.68 9.57
C ARG A 25 7.31 1.78 9.81
N ASN A 26 6.90 2.77 10.57
CA ASN A 26 5.53 3.22 10.50
C ASN A 26 5.36 3.61 9.05
N SER A 27 4.56 2.86 8.32
CA SER A 27 4.04 3.28 7.03
C SER A 27 3.46 4.67 7.25
N SER A 28 4.10 5.64 6.64
CA SER A 28 3.96 7.05 6.91
C SER A 28 2.56 7.51 6.58
N GLY A 29 1.88 8.09 7.56
CA GLY A 29 0.91 9.13 7.30
C GLY A 29 -0.40 8.67 6.68
N SER A 30 -1.17 7.80 7.35
CA SER A 30 -2.61 7.93 7.22
C SER A 30 -3.01 9.20 7.99
N SER A 31 -3.53 10.20 7.29
CA SER A 31 -4.41 11.13 7.97
C SER A 31 -5.60 10.28 8.43
N ASP A 32 -5.84 10.17 9.71
CA ASP A 32 -6.86 9.28 10.31
C ASP A 32 -8.30 9.60 9.86
N SER A 33 -8.46 10.45 8.85
CA SER A 33 -9.77 10.89 8.33
C SER A 33 -9.70 11.25 6.85
N GLY A 34 -10.78 10.96 6.14
CA GLY A 34 -10.96 11.28 4.72
C GLY A 34 -11.32 10.06 3.89
N VAL A 35 -11.57 10.29 2.61
CA VAL A 35 -12.01 9.27 1.67
C VAL A 35 -10.84 8.81 0.83
N PHE A 36 -10.62 7.51 0.79
CA PHE A 36 -9.76 6.83 -0.17
C PHE A 36 -10.63 6.27 -1.30
N THR A 37 -10.22 6.47 -2.55
CA THR A 37 -11.06 6.08 -3.70
C THR A 37 -10.36 5.04 -4.56
N VAL A 38 -11.07 3.97 -4.89
CA VAL A 38 -10.60 2.88 -5.75
C VAL A 38 -11.36 2.92 -7.07
N TYR A 39 -10.65 3.09 -8.17
CA TYR A 39 -11.17 3.03 -9.54
C TYR A 39 -10.76 1.70 -10.18
N ILE A 40 -11.68 1.06 -10.90
CA ILE A 40 -11.48 -0.23 -11.56
C ILE A 40 -11.90 -0.10 -13.03
N GLY A 41 -10.98 -0.37 -13.95
CA GLY A 41 -11.17 -0.29 -15.39
C GLY A 41 -10.78 1.06 -16.01
N ASP A 42 -10.46 1.06 -17.29
CA ASP A 42 -10.00 2.25 -18.05
C ASP A 42 -11.10 3.32 -18.22
N ASP A 43 -12.36 2.93 -18.11
CA ASP A 43 -13.51 3.84 -18.18
C ASP A 43 -13.90 4.42 -16.82
N GLY A 44 -13.32 3.91 -15.73
CA GLY A 44 -13.69 4.27 -14.36
C GLY A 44 -15.14 3.91 -14.01
N ALA A 45 -15.71 2.89 -14.66
CA ALA A 45 -17.11 2.51 -14.48
C ALA A 45 -17.39 1.97 -13.07
N THR A 46 -16.39 1.38 -12.42
CA THR A 46 -16.52 0.89 -11.05
C THR A 46 -15.66 1.73 -10.11
N VAL A 47 -16.32 2.41 -9.17
CA VAL A 47 -15.67 3.28 -8.19
C VAL A 47 -16.16 2.95 -6.79
N TYR A 48 -15.22 2.73 -5.89
CA TYR A 48 -15.49 2.58 -4.46
C TYR A 48 -14.88 3.76 -3.70
N SER A 49 -15.66 4.34 -2.81
CA SER A 49 -15.20 5.39 -1.88
C SER A 49 -15.26 4.85 -0.46
N VAL A 50 -14.13 4.83 0.23
CA VAL A 50 -13.99 4.25 1.57
C VAL A 50 -13.51 5.33 2.52
N ASP A 51 -14.23 5.53 3.63
CA ASP A 51 -13.74 6.38 4.72
C ASP A 51 -12.62 5.63 5.45
N ILE A 52 -11.44 6.24 5.54
CA ILE A 52 -10.25 5.58 6.09
C ILE A 52 -10.45 5.18 7.55
N LYS A 53 -11.27 5.90 8.31
CA LYS A 53 -11.57 5.56 9.70
C LYS A 53 -12.24 4.19 9.87
N ASP A 54 -12.86 3.65 8.80
CA ASP A 54 -13.56 2.38 8.80
C ASP A 54 -12.64 1.20 8.45
N VAL A 55 -11.36 1.49 8.12
CA VAL A 55 -10.36 0.49 7.68
C VAL A 55 -9.18 0.45 8.64
N GLU A 56 -8.83 -0.72 9.14
CA GLU A 56 -7.55 -0.93 9.80
C GLU A 56 -6.45 -1.10 8.75
N VAL A 57 -5.70 -0.03 8.48
CA VAL A 57 -4.64 -0.01 7.45
C VAL A 57 -3.36 -0.63 8.01
N THR A 58 -3.12 -1.90 7.70
CA THR A 58 -1.92 -2.66 8.08
C THR A 58 -1.02 -2.99 6.90
N GLU A 59 -1.60 -3.11 5.70
CA GLU A 59 -0.93 -3.53 4.46
C GLU A 59 -1.35 -2.61 3.29
N GLY A 60 -1.12 -1.30 3.43
CA GLY A 60 -1.38 -0.32 2.39
C GLY A 60 -2.79 -0.43 1.77
N ALA A 61 -2.88 -0.25 0.46
CA ALA A 61 -4.14 -0.35 -0.27
C ALA A 61 -4.74 -1.78 -0.27
N LEU A 62 -3.95 -2.82 0.02
CA LEU A 62 -4.47 -4.18 0.18
C LEU A 62 -5.47 -4.26 1.34
N SER A 63 -5.25 -3.51 2.44
CA SER A 63 -6.21 -3.43 3.55
C SER A 63 -7.55 -2.86 3.09
N VAL A 64 -7.54 -1.86 2.20
CA VAL A 64 -8.77 -1.29 1.62
C VAL A 64 -9.48 -2.30 0.72
N LEU A 65 -8.73 -3.05 -0.11
CA LEU A 65 -9.34 -4.11 -0.95
C LEU A 65 -9.96 -5.22 -0.10
N ASN A 66 -9.33 -5.62 1.01
CA ASN A 66 -9.90 -6.59 1.95
C ASN A 66 -11.18 -6.05 2.59
N TYR A 67 -11.19 -4.80 3.03
CA TYR A 67 -12.39 -4.15 3.55
C TYR A 67 -13.53 -4.14 2.51
N LEU A 68 -13.23 -3.80 1.25
CA LEU A 68 -14.21 -3.80 0.17
C LEU A 68 -14.73 -5.21 -0.15
N LYS A 69 -13.88 -6.23 -0.05
CA LYS A 69 -14.29 -7.63 -0.21
C LYS A 69 -15.29 -8.07 0.87
N GLU A 70 -15.10 -7.63 2.10
CA GLU A 70 -15.95 -7.99 3.23
C GLU A 70 -17.27 -7.20 3.27
N ASN A 71 -17.28 -5.94 2.81
CA ASN A 71 -18.38 -5.02 3.00
C ASN A 71 -19.13 -4.63 1.72
N ASN A 72 -18.51 -4.82 0.54
CA ASN A 72 -19.02 -4.33 -0.74
C ASN A 72 -19.02 -5.39 -1.86
N ASP A 73 -18.90 -6.67 -1.52
CA ASP A 73 -18.87 -7.81 -2.45
C ASP A 73 -17.79 -7.70 -3.56
N LEU A 74 -16.69 -6.94 -3.33
CA LEU A 74 -15.59 -6.90 -4.25
C LEU A 74 -14.84 -8.23 -4.24
N THR A 75 -14.74 -8.86 -5.40
CA THR A 75 -13.93 -10.08 -5.55
C THR A 75 -12.54 -9.70 -6.04
N PHE A 76 -11.50 -10.25 -5.43
CA PHE A 76 -10.13 -10.14 -5.94
C PHE A 76 -9.26 -11.30 -5.49
N GLU A 77 -8.23 -11.55 -6.29
CA GLU A 77 -7.18 -12.52 -5.99
C GLU A 77 -5.80 -11.86 -6.15
N TYR A 78 -4.83 -12.33 -5.40
CA TYR A 78 -3.46 -11.82 -5.45
C TYR A 78 -2.46 -12.91 -5.04
N TYR A 79 -1.19 -12.70 -5.38
CA TYR A 79 -0.08 -13.42 -4.79
C TYR A 79 0.94 -12.45 -4.22
N VAL A 80 1.73 -12.90 -3.25
CA VAL A 80 2.80 -12.09 -2.64
C VAL A 80 4.12 -12.46 -3.30
N GLY A 81 4.76 -11.47 -3.93
CA GLY A 81 6.08 -11.57 -4.55
C GLY A 81 7.13 -10.73 -3.82
N ALA A 82 8.30 -10.59 -4.43
CA ALA A 82 9.42 -9.84 -3.85
C ALA A 82 9.14 -8.32 -3.68
N TYR A 83 8.17 -7.80 -4.42
CA TYR A 83 7.78 -6.38 -4.44
C TYR A 83 6.38 -6.14 -3.82
N GLY A 84 5.94 -7.03 -2.94
CA GLY A 84 4.65 -6.94 -2.29
C GLY A 84 3.55 -7.74 -2.98
N ALA A 85 2.29 -7.36 -2.76
CA ALA A 85 1.12 -8.03 -3.30
C ALA A 85 0.86 -7.62 -4.76
N PHE A 86 0.72 -8.62 -5.64
CA PHE A 86 0.34 -8.49 -7.05
C PHE A 86 -1.10 -8.96 -7.23
N ILE A 87 -1.97 -8.09 -7.68
CA ILE A 87 -3.37 -8.42 -7.95
C ILE A 87 -3.44 -9.19 -9.27
N THR A 88 -4.06 -10.35 -9.24
CA THR A 88 -4.24 -11.22 -10.42
C THR A 88 -5.67 -11.17 -10.99
N GLU A 89 -6.66 -10.95 -10.14
CA GLU A 89 -8.04 -10.67 -10.53
C GLU A 89 -8.61 -9.56 -9.63
N LEU A 90 -9.45 -8.68 -10.18
CA LEU A 90 -10.11 -7.62 -9.40
C LEU A 90 -11.46 -7.25 -10.04
N GLY A 91 -12.54 -7.66 -9.42
CA GLY A 91 -13.89 -7.45 -9.94
C GLY A 91 -14.05 -8.04 -11.35
N SER A 92 -14.27 -7.17 -12.33
CA SER A 92 -14.37 -7.54 -13.74
C SER A 92 -13.02 -7.68 -14.45
N LEU A 93 -11.93 -7.22 -13.83
CA LEU A 93 -10.59 -7.31 -14.44
C LEU A 93 -10.04 -8.73 -14.29
N LYS A 94 -9.90 -9.41 -15.42
CA LYS A 94 -9.34 -10.75 -15.52
C LYS A 94 -8.33 -10.77 -16.66
N PRO A 95 -7.06 -10.42 -16.40
CA PRO A 95 -6.03 -10.41 -17.42
C PRO A 95 -5.79 -11.83 -17.98
N GLU A 96 -5.57 -11.90 -19.31
CA GLU A 96 -5.29 -13.15 -20.01
C GLU A 96 -3.98 -13.03 -20.81
N GLY A 97 -3.32 -14.14 -21.04
CA GLY A 97 -2.11 -14.21 -21.87
C GLY A 97 -0.94 -13.42 -21.26
N SER A 98 -0.45 -12.41 -21.99
CA SER A 98 0.65 -11.52 -21.55
C SER A 98 0.15 -10.21 -20.90
N SER A 99 -1.10 -10.19 -20.43
CA SER A 99 -1.64 -9.03 -19.72
C SER A 99 -1.55 -9.17 -18.19
N TYR A 100 -1.63 -8.04 -17.50
CA TYR A 100 -1.55 -7.95 -16.05
C TYR A 100 -2.41 -6.79 -15.54
N ILE A 101 -2.70 -6.77 -14.24
CA ILE A 101 -3.35 -5.63 -13.60
C ILE A 101 -2.29 -4.63 -13.18
N ALA A 102 -2.24 -3.50 -13.90
CA ALA A 102 -1.42 -2.36 -13.57
C ALA A 102 -2.11 -1.48 -12.53
N VAL A 103 -1.30 -0.88 -11.65
CA VAL A 103 -1.78 -0.01 -10.58
C VAL A 103 -1.23 1.39 -10.75
N TYR A 104 -2.11 2.36 -10.66
CA TYR A 104 -1.81 3.78 -10.74
C TYR A 104 -2.33 4.49 -9.48
N THR A 105 -1.72 5.59 -9.10
CA THR A 105 -2.06 6.33 -7.88
C THR A 105 -2.03 7.84 -8.10
N THR A 106 -2.71 8.58 -7.23
CA THR A 106 -2.57 10.04 -7.13
C THR A 106 -1.59 10.46 -6.02
N CYS A 107 -1.01 9.51 -5.28
CA CYS A 107 -0.05 9.78 -4.21
C CYS A 107 1.36 9.90 -4.78
N GLU A 108 1.96 11.09 -4.72
CA GLU A 108 3.28 11.38 -5.30
C GLU A 108 4.41 10.52 -4.70
N THR A 109 4.29 10.14 -3.42
CA THR A 109 5.31 9.31 -2.76
C THR A 109 5.36 7.88 -3.28
N ASP A 110 4.30 7.43 -3.95
CA ASP A 110 4.15 6.09 -4.48
C ASP A 110 4.42 6.03 -6.00
N TYR A 111 4.74 7.16 -6.65
CA TYR A 111 4.98 7.19 -8.09
C TYR A 111 6.20 6.39 -8.50
N SER A 112 6.09 5.76 -9.65
CA SER A 112 7.24 5.17 -10.32
C SER A 112 8.20 6.27 -10.80
N ILE A 113 9.45 5.90 -10.99
CA ILE A 113 10.48 6.79 -11.52
C ILE A 113 10.58 6.66 -13.06
N PRO A 114 11.04 7.74 -13.78
CA PRO A 114 11.28 7.66 -15.21
C PRO A 114 12.18 6.48 -15.60
N PRO A 115 11.91 5.80 -16.71
CA PRO A 115 10.87 6.09 -17.72
C PRO A 115 9.51 5.41 -17.45
N TYR A 116 9.28 4.90 -16.25
CA TYR A 116 8.08 4.12 -15.91
C TYR A 116 6.97 4.94 -15.25
N ASP A 117 7.12 6.26 -15.15
CA ASP A 117 6.17 7.22 -14.57
C ASP A 117 5.03 7.61 -15.53
N THR A 118 4.51 6.64 -16.27
CA THR A 118 3.41 6.85 -17.20
C THR A 118 2.14 7.30 -16.48
N THR A 119 1.29 8.07 -17.18
CA THR A 119 0.05 8.60 -16.60
C THR A 119 -1.19 8.14 -17.36
N LYS A 120 -2.31 8.03 -16.63
CA LYS A 120 -3.66 7.80 -17.16
C LYS A 120 -4.62 8.81 -16.58
N THR A 121 -5.59 9.27 -17.36
CA THR A 121 -6.69 10.13 -16.88
C THR A 121 -8.00 9.37 -17.02
N VAL A 122 -8.66 9.12 -15.88
CA VAL A 122 -9.93 8.41 -15.80
C VAL A 122 -10.89 9.23 -14.96
N ALA A 123 -12.11 9.43 -15.45
CA ALA A 123 -13.15 10.24 -14.79
C ALA A 123 -12.67 11.65 -14.36
N GLY A 124 -11.74 12.26 -15.14
CA GLY A 124 -11.17 13.59 -14.84
C GLY A 124 -10.07 13.61 -13.80
N VAL A 125 -9.67 12.46 -13.25
CA VAL A 125 -8.56 12.30 -12.32
C VAL A 125 -7.34 11.78 -13.08
N THR A 126 -6.18 12.40 -12.88
CA THR A 126 -4.90 11.95 -13.45
C THR A 126 -4.17 11.11 -12.42
N PHE A 127 -3.81 9.91 -12.83
CA PHE A 127 -3.07 8.93 -12.03
C PHE A 127 -1.69 8.71 -12.66
N THR A 128 -0.70 8.45 -11.84
CA THR A 128 0.65 8.05 -12.27
C THR A 128 0.90 6.59 -11.90
N TYR A 129 1.60 5.86 -12.75
CA TYR A 129 1.96 4.45 -12.51
C TYR A 129 2.65 4.30 -11.17
N SER A 130 2.23 3.30 -10.38
CA SER A 130 2.79 3.06 -9.06
C SER A 130 4.17 2.39 -9.14
N GLY A 131 5.13 2.92 -8.40
CA GLY A 131 6.45 2.31 -8.19
C GLY A 131 6.49 1.31 -7.03
N VAL A 132 5.37 1.14 -6.33
CA VAL A 132 5.25 0.24 -5.17
C VAL A 132 4.10 -0.74 -5.36
N GLY A 133 4.19 -1.91 -4.74
CA GLY A 133 3.11 -2.89 -4.73
C GLY A 133 1.92 -2.45 -3.87
N VAL A 134 0.76 -3.08 -4.08
CA VAL A 134 -0.50 -2.70 -3.42
C VAL A 134 -0.41 -2.75 -1.89
N SER A 135 0.37 -3.67 -1.34
CA SER A 135 0.62 -3.77 0.11
C SER A 135 1.50 -2.66 0.70
N GLU A 136 2.21 -1.91 -0.15
CA GLU A 136 3.12 -0.84 0.25
C GLU A 136 2.55 0.56 -0.03
N MET A 137 1.43 0.64 -0.77
CA MET A 137 0.83 1.91 -1.20
C MET A 137 0.33 2.74 -0.01
N THR A 138 0.49 4.03 -0.12
CA THR A 138 -0.02 5.01 0.87
C THR A 138 -1.54 5.08 0.82
N VAL A 139 -2.18 4.87 1.98
CA VAL A 139 -3.63 5.09 2.18
C VAL A 139 -3.82 6.35 3.01
N SER A 140 -4.37 7.39 2.40
CA SER A 140 -4.68 8.65 3.08
C SER A 140 -5.89 9.35 2.45
N GLY A 141 -6.50 10.30 3.17
CA GLY A 141 -7.65 11.06 2.69
C GLY A 141 -7.30 11.85 1.42
N GLY A 142 -8.15 11.73 0.41
CA GLY A 142 -7.97 12.36 -0.91
C GLY A 142 -7.09 11.58 -1.88
N VAL A 143 -6.42 10.51 -1.45
CA VAL A 143 -5.70 9.63 -2.37
C VAL A 143 -6.67 8.73 -3.11
N SER A 144 -6.36 8.50 -4.38
CA SER A 144 -7.09 7.58 -5.26
C SER A 144 -6.15 6.60 -5.92
N VAL A 145 -6.61 5.38 -6.14
CA VAL A 145 -5.89 4.35 -6.90
C VAL A 145 -6.74 3.89 -8.08
N LEU A 146 -6.07 3.51 -9.16
CA LEU A 146 -6.69 3.02 -10.38
C LEU A 146 -6.08 1.66 -10.74
N PHE A 147 -6.92 0.67 -10.97
CA PHE A 147 -6.55 -0.64 -11.45
C PHE A 147 -7.04 -0.83 -12.88
N VAL A 148 -6.14 -1.20 -13.78
CA VAL A 148 -6.44 -1.42 -15.21
C VAL A 148 -5.68 -2.63 -15.74
N VAL A 149 -6.18 -3.24 -16.81
CA VAL A 149 -5.46 -4.30 -17.50
C VAL A 149 -4.50 -3.68 -18.53
N GLU A 150 -3.23 -4.08 -18.48
CA GLU A 150 -2.20 -3.71 -19.45
C GLU A 150 -1.53 -4.94 -20.04
N THR A 151 -0.82 -4.75 -21.15
CA THR A 151 -0.08 -5.81 -21.85
C THR A 151 1.41 -5.50 -21.80
N TYR A 152 2.24 -6.54 -21.61
CA TYR A 152 3.71 -6.44 -21.66
C TYR A 152 4.20 -6.11 -23.07
#